data_5b604770cb637598f8cc4e855460292a
#
_entry.id   5b604770cb637598f8cc4e855460292a
#
_cell.length_a   1.000
_cell.length_b   1.000
_cell.length_c   1.000
_cell.angle_alpha   90.00
_cell.angle_beta   90.00
_cell.angle_gamma   90.00
#
_symmetry.space_group_name_H-M   'P 1'
#
loop_
_entity.id
_entity.type
_entity.pdbx_description
1 polymer ?
#
loop_
_entity_poly.entity_id
_entity_poly.type
_entity_poly.pdbx_seq_one_letter_code
_entity_poly.pdbx_strand_id
1 'polypeptide(L)'
;SSAASDVYKRQLCHIVGAACLFYASTATGYDQMYWAMLLNLLVYMPTLSLANTVSYNALEQYKCDLIKDFPPIRVWGTIGFICAMWAVDLTGFKNSSAQLYVGGASALLLGLYSFTLPACRPAKSENKSWLSAFGLDALVLFKKKKMAIFFLFSMLLGAALQITNTYGDLFLGSFASIPEYADSFGVKHSVILLSISQMSETLFILAIPFFLKHFGIKQVMLISMFAWVFRFGLFGFGDPGGGLWMLILSMIVYGMAFDFFNISGSLFVEQETNSSIRASAQGLFFMTV
;
A
#
# COMPACT_ATOMS: atom_id res chain seq x y z
N SER A 1 -11.25 -26.89 4.51
CA SER A 1 -10.10 -26.57 3.66
C SER A 1 -8.85 -26.47 4.52
N SER A 2 -7.81 -27.21 4.16
CA SER A 2 -6.61 -27.39 4.98
C SER A 2 -5.70 -26.15 4.99
N ALA A 3 -4.89 -26.03 6.03
CA ALA A 3 -3.84 -25.01 6.21
C ALA A 3 -2.87 -24.89 5.01
N ALA A 4 -2.67 -25.96 4.29
CA ALA A 4 -1.98 -25.99 3.00
C ALA A 4 -2.65 -25.05 1.96
N SER A 5 -3.97 -24.83 2.06
CA SER A 5 -4.72 -24.08 1.04
C SER A 5 -4.31 -22.62 0.92
N ASP A 6 -3.93 -21.94 1.99
CA ASP A 6 -3.63 -20.50 1.95
C ASP A 6 -2.21 -20.24 1.40
N VAL A 7 -1.26 -21.13 1.71
CA VAL A 7 0.06 -21.10 1.09
C VAL A 7 -0.04 -21.43 -0.40
N TYR A 8 -0.82 -22.47 -0.79
CA TYR A 8 -1.05 -22.82 -2.19
C TYR A 8 -1.77 -21.70 -2.96
N LYS A 9 -2.75 -21.06 -2.37
CA LYS A 9 -3.42 -19.88 -2.99
C LYS A 9 -2.42 -18.77 -3.27
N ARG A 10 -1.54 -18.48 -2.30
CA ARG A 10 -0.50 -17.46 -2.46
C ARG A 10 0.48 -17.84 -3.58
N GLN A 11 0.93 -19.09 -3.62
CA GLN A 11 1.80 -19.61 -4.69
C GLN A 11 1.15 -19.45 -6.06
N LEU A 12 -0.10 -19.90 -6.20
CA LEU A 12 -0.86 -19.79 -7.44
C LEU A 12 -1.03 -18.35 -7.87
N CYS A 13 -1.40 -17.46 -6.95
CA CYS A 13 -1.55 -16.04 -7.23
C CYS A 13 -0.24 -15.40 -7.75
N HIS A 14 0.90 -15.72 -7.14
CA HIS A 14 2.18 -15.18 -7.60
C HIS A 14 2.61 -15.74 -8.95
N ILE A 15 2.38 -17.02 -9.22
CA ILE A 15 2.70 -17.66 -10.52
C ILE A 15 1.82 -17.07 -11.63
N VAL A 16 0.50 -16.98 -11.39
CA VAL A 16 -0.44 -16.35 -12.34
C VAL A 16 -0.12 -14.88 -12.54
N GLY A 17 0.17 -14.14 -11.46
CA GLY A 17 0.60 -12.74 -11.54
C GLY A 17 1.87 -12.56 -12.37
N ALA A 18 2.88 -13.43 -12.19
CA ALA A 18 4.08 -13.41 -13.00
C ALA A 18 3.78 -13.65 -14.50
N ALA A 19 2.94 -14.63 -14.82
CA ALA A 19 2.51 -14.90 -16.19
C ALA A 19 1.77 -13.69 -16.81
N CYS A 20 0.90 -13.02 -16.03
CA CYS A 20 0.21 -11.80 -16.47
C CYS A 20 1.19 -10.66 -16.76
N LEU A 21 2.22 -10.46 -15.92
CA LEU A 21 3.24 -9.42 -16.14
C LEU A 21 4.11 -9.72 -17.36
N PHE A 22 4.52 -10.98 -17.56
CA PHE A 22 5.23 -11.38 -18.78
C PHE A 22 4.36 -11.22 -20.03
N TYR A 23 3.07 -11.53 -19.96
CA TYR A 23 2.14 -11.29 -21.06
C TYR A 23 1.95 -9.79 -21.32
N ALA A 24 1.82 -8.97 -20.26
CA ALA A 24 1.73 -7.53 -20.37
C ALA A 24 2.98 -6.90 -20.99
N SER A 25 4.18 -7.45 -20.75
CA SER A 25 5.43 -6.93 -21.33
C SER A 25 5.50 -7.06 -22.84
N THR A 26 4.72 -7.97 -23.43
CA THR A 26 4.60 -8.18 -24.89
C THR A 26 3.42 -7.45 -25.50
N ALA A 27 2.69 -6.65 -24.71
CA ALA A 27 1.49 -5.96 -25.18
C ALA A 27 1.82 -4.92 -26.27
N THR A 28 1.13 -5.01 -27.38
CA THR A 28 1.22 -4.07 -28.51
C THR A 28 0.04 -3.10 -28.57
N GLY A 29 -1.02 -3.34 -27.79
CA GLY A 29 -2.23 -2.54 -27.77
C GLY A 29 -2.78 -2.33 -26.36
N TYR A 30 -3.67 -1.32 -26.24
CA TYR A 30 -4.30 -0.93 -24.97
C TYR A 30 -5.08 -2.10 -24.33
N ASP A 31 -5.91 -2.78 -25.11
CA ASP A 31 -6.80 -3.84 -24.58
C ASP A 31 -5.99 -5.00 -23.98
N GLN A 32 -4.93 -5.42 -24.66
CA GLN A 32 -4.04 -6.47 -24.16
C GLN A 32 -3.40 -6.07 -22.84
N MET A 33 -2.87 -4.85 -22.76
CA MET A 33 -2.25 -4.32 -21.56
C MET A 33 -3.28 -4.21 -20.43
N TYR A 34 -4.47 -3.67 -20.71
CA TYR A 34 -5.53 -3.47 -19.72
C TYR A 34 -5.96 -4.79 -19.07
N TRP A 35 -6.29 -5.80 -19.88
CA TRP A 35 -6.76 -7.09 -19.35
C TRP A 35 -5.65 -7.84 -18.60
N ALA A 36 -4.41 -7.79 -19.08
CA ALA A 36 -3.28 -8.40 -18.41
C ALA A 36 -3.02 -7.76 -17.04
N MET A 37 -3.04 -6.43 -16.97
CA MET A 37 -2.86 -5.69 -15.72
C MET A 37 -4.04 -5.85 -14.76
N LEU A 38 -5.27 -5.86 -15.26
CA LEU A 38 -6.46 -6.10 -14.44
C LEU A 38 -6.40 -7.48 -13.79
N LEU A 39 -6.09 -8.51 -14.57
CA LEU A 39 -5.97 -9.87 -14.04
C LEU A 39 -4.82 -9.99 -13.04
N ASN A 40 -3.67 -9.36 -13.33
CA ASN A 40 -2.57 -9.27 -12.38
C ASN A 40 -3.00 -8.63 -11.06
N LEU A 41 -3.73 -7.52 -11.11
CA LEU A 41 -4.22 -6.81 -9.91
C LEU A 41 -5.16 -7.69 -9.08
N LEU A 42 -6.10 -8.38 -9.74
CA LEU A 42 -7.06 -9.27 -9.08
C LEU A 42 -6.40 -10.43 -8.33
N VAL A 43 -5.30 -10.98 -8.87
CA VAL A 43 -4.56 -12.05 -8.19
C VAL A 43 -3.52 -11.52 -7.20
N TYR A 44 -3.02 -10.31 -7.40
CA TYR A 44 -2.00 -9.70 -6.54
C TYR A 44 -2.59 -9.20 -5.21
N MET A 45 -3.74 -8.50 -5.24
CA MET A 45 -4.32 -7.89 -4.04
C MET A 45 -4.57 -8.88 -2.90
N PRO A 46 -5.10 -10.09 -3.12
CA PRO A 46 -5.23 -11.09 -2.05
C PRO A 46 -3.90 -11.51 -1.44
N THR A 47 -2.79 -11.46 -2.18
CA THR A 47 -1.48 -11.89 -1.67
C THR A 47 -0.97 -11.01 -0.54
N LEU A 48 -1.34 -9.73 -0.50
CA LEU A 48 -0.99 -8.81 0.58
C LEU A 48 -1.62 -9.25 1.90
N SER A 49 -2.91 -9.57 1.87
CA SER A 49 -3.62 -10.10 3.04
C SER A 49 -3.09 -11.47 3.48
N LEU A 50 -2.82 -12.36 2.53
CA LEU A 50 -2.25 -13.67 2.80
C LEU A 50 -0.83 -13.57 3.40
N ALA A 51 -0.02 -12.59 2.97
CA ALA A 51 1.31 -12.35 3.53
C ALA A 51 1.23 -12.00 5.03
N ASN A 52 0.33 -11.09 5.40
CA ASN A 52 0.11 -10.73 6.80
C ASN A 52 -0.38 -11.94 7.62
N THR A 53 -1.33 -12.69 7.09
CA THR A 53 -1.87 -13.90 7.75
C THR A 53 -0.77 -14.95 8.00
N VAL A 54 0.08 -15.21 7.02
CA VAL A 54 1.21 -16.13 7.16
C VAL A 54 2.18 -15.64 8.23
N SER A 55 2.49 -14.34 8.23
CA SER A 55 3.39 -13.75 9.23
C SER A 55 2.82 -13.84 10.65
N TYR A 56 1.55 -13.54 10.84
CA TYR A 56 0.89 -13.67 12.15
C TYR A 56 0.86 -15.12 12.64
N ASN A 57 0.47 -16.05 11.78
CA ASN A 57 0.44 -17.46 12.13
C ASN A 57 1.84 -18.01 12.49
N ALA A 58 2.87 -17.58 11.77
CA ALA A 58 4.24 -17.95 12.07
C ALA A 58 4.67 -17.42 13.44
N LEU A 59 4.40 -16.13 13.73
CA LEU A 59 4.72 -15.51 15.02
C LEU A 59 3.97 -16.20 16.18
N GLU A 60 2.69 -16.52 16.03
CA GLU A 60 1.93 -17.26 17.01
C GLU A 60 2.50 -18.67 17.24
N GLN A 61 2.88 -19.37 16.17
CA GLN A 61 3.48 -20.70 16.26
C GLN A 61 4.79 -20.71 17.05
N TYR A 62 5.59 -19.65 16.90
CA TYR A 62 6.84 -19.46 17.64
C TYR A 62 6.64 -18.76 18.99
N LYS A 63 5.39 -18.51 19.41
CA LYS A 63 5.05 -17.82 20.67
C LYS A 63 5.67 -16.44 20.81
N CYS A 64 5.83 -15.73 19.69
CA CYS A 64 6.30 -14.36 19.63
C CYS A 64 5.18 -13.37 19.96
N ASP A 65 5.53 -12.16 20.39
CA ASP A 65 4.58 -11.07 20.63
C ASP A 65 4.25 -10.38 19.30
N LEU A 66 3.00 -10.53 18.83
CA LEU A 66 2.54 -9.95 17.56
C LEU A 66 2.71 -8.43 17.51
N ILE A 67 2.48 -7.75 18.62
CA ILE A 67 2.55 -6.28 18.68
C ILE A 67 4.00 -5.79 18.57
N LYS A 68 4.93 -6.54 19.18
CA LYS A 68 6.34 -6.18 19.25
C LYS A 68 7.14 -6.68 18.04
N ASP A 69 6.86 -7.91 17.61
CA ASP A 69 7.74 -8.63 16.66
C ASP A 69 7.25 -8.51 15.19
N PHE A 70 5.98 -8.20 14.94
CA PHE A 70 5.46 -8.02 13.58
C PHE A 70 5.97 -6.74 12.88
N PRO A 71 6.01 -5.54 13.53
CA PRO A 71 6.45 -4.32 12.86
C PRO A 71 7.86 -4.41 12.25
N PRO A 72 8.89 -4.96 12.92
CA PRO A 72 10.21 -5.16 12.31
C PRO A 72 10.19 -6.04 11.07
N ILE A 73 9.32 -7.08 11.04
CA ILE A 73 9.19 -7.95 9.86
C ILE A 73 8.58 -7.18 8.69
N ARG A 74 7.56 -6.36 8.97
CA ARG A 74 6.91 -5.56 7.93
C ARG A 74 7.83 -4.51 7.31
N VAL A 75 8.74 -3.92 8.07
CA VAL A 75 9.73 -2.93 7.57
C VAL A 75 10.57 -3.51 6.43
N TRP A 76 10.91 -4.81 6.45
CA TRP A 76 11.62 -5.46 5.34
C TRP A 76 10.87 -5.40 4.02
N GLY A 77 9.52 -5.39 4.05
CA GLY A 77 8.71 -5.17 2.87
C GLY A 77 8.94 -3.78 2.25
N THR A 78 8.98 -2.74 3.09
CA THR A 78 9.26 -1.37 2.63
C THR A 78 10.69 -1.24 2.11
N ILE A 79 11.67 -1.84 2.78
CA ILE A 79 13.07 -1.86 2.30
C ILE A 79 13.16 -2.53 0.93
N GLY A 80 12.53 -3.70 0.77
CA GLY A 80 12.50 -4.41 -0.51
C GLY A 80 11.86 -3.60 -1.63
N PHE A 81 10.77 -2.88 -1.31
CA PHE A 81 10.11 -1.98 -2.24
C PHE A 81 11.02 -0.83 -2.69
N ILE A 82 11.71 -0.17 -1.75
CA ILE A 82 12.68 0.90 -2.04
C ILE A 82 13.82 0.37 -2.92
N CYS A 83 14.38 -0.79 -2.59
CA CYS A 83 15.44 -1.41 -3.38
C CYS A 83 14.96 -1.72 -4.81
N ALA A 84 13.74 -2.20 -4.98
CA ALA A 84 13.15 -2.46 -6.29
C ALA A 84 12.95 -1.16 -7.10
N MET A 85 12.45 -0.09 -6.47
CA MET A 85 12.32 1.22 -7.09
C MET A 85 13.68 1.74 -7.60
N TRP A 86 14.71 1.69 -6.77
CA TRP A 86 16.05 2.13 -7.14
C TRP A 86 16.67 1.27 -8.23
N ALA A 87 16.49 -0.05 -8.16
CA ALA A 87 16.98 -0.95 -9.20
C ALA A 87 16.37 -0.63 -10.56
N VAL A 88 15.05 -0.39 -10.64
CA VAL A 88 14.35 -0.05 -11.90
C VAL A 88 14.78 1.31 -12.42
N ASP A 89 14.97 2.31 -11.54
CA ASP A 89 15.39 3.66 -11.94
C ASP A 89 16.85 3.69 -12.43
N LEU A 90 17.77 3.13 -11.65
CA LEU A 90 19.21 3.15 -11.96
C LEU A 90 19.58 2.30 -13.18
N THR A 91 18.82 1.24 -13.47
CA THR A 91 19.01 0.42 -14.67
C THR A 91 18.39 1.05 -15.92
N GLY A 92 17.64 2.15 -15.79
CA GLY A 92 16.95 2.80 -16.90
C GLY A 92 15.72 2.04 -17.40
N PHE A 93 15.24 1.01 -16.68
CA PHE A 93 14.08 0.21 -17.07
C PHE A 93 12.74 0.95 -16.86
N LYS A 94 12.75 2.06 -16.15
CA LYS A 94 11.57 2.86 -15.82
C LYS A 94 10.66 3.16 -17.01
N ASN A 95 11.24 3.49 -18.17
CA ASN A 95 10.52 3.89 -19.38
C ASN A 95 10.40 2.77 -20.43
N SER A 96 10.62 1.52 -20.02
CA SER A 96 10.58 0.37 -20.92
C SER A 96 9.71 -0.76 -20.36
N SER A 97 9.30 -1.69 -21.25
CA SER A 97 8.63 -2.92 -20.83
C SER A 97 9.49 -3.81 -19.92
N ALA A 98 10.80 -3.55 -19.84
CA ALA A 98 11.73 -4.29 -18.99
C ALA A 98 11.33 -4.25 -17.50
N GLN A 99 10.70 -3.17 -17.02
CA GLN A 99 10.17 -3.10 -15.64
C GLN A 99 9.15 -4.21 -15.37
N LEU A 100 8.33 -4.61 -16.35
CA LEU A 100 7.34 -5.68 -16.22
C LEU A 100 8.02 -7.06 -16.13
N TYR A 101 9.15 -7.27 -16.83
CA TYR A 101 9.95 -8.47 -16.67
C TYR A 101 10.57 -8.57 -15.28
N VAL A 102 11.08 -7.46 -14.73
CA VAL A 102 11.60 -7.40 -13.35
C VAL A 102 10.51 -7.73 -12.35
N GLY A 103 9.31 -7.15 -12.51
CA GLY A 103 8.14 -7.45 -11.69
C GLY A 103 7.71 -8.92 -11.80
N GLY A 104 7.63 -9.46 -13.01
CA GLY A 104 7.28 -10.85 -13.28
C GLY A 104 8.30 -11.84 -12.69
N ALA A 105 9.59 -11.56 -12.84
CA ALA A 105 10.66 -12.39 -12.27
C ALA A 105 10.60 -12.37 -10.73
N SER A 106 10.37 -11.19 -10.13
CA SER A 106 10.22 -11.06 -8.67
C SER A 106 8.99 -11.81 -8.16
N ALA A 107 7.86 -11.73 -8.86
CA ALA A 107 6.65 -12.48 -8.52
C ALA A 107 6.88 -14.00 -8.61
N LEU A 108 7.58 -14.47 -9.65
CA LEU A 108 7.92 -15.88 -9.82
C LEU A 108 8.84 -16.37 -8.69
N LEU A 109 9.88 -15.60 -8.35
CA LEU A 109 10.78 -15.92 -7.22
C LEU A 109 10.01 -15.99 -5.89
N LEU A 110 9.07 -15.06 -5.66
CA LEU A 110 8.21 -15.07 -4.49
C LEU A 110 7.27 -16.29 -4.47
N GLY A 111 6.75 -16.68 -5.63
CA GLY A 111 5.94 -17.88 -5.80
C GLY A 111 6.75 -19.13 -5.43
N LEU A 112 7.98 -19.27 -5.94
CA LEU A 112 8.88 -20.35 -5.61
C LEU A 112 9.30 -20.35 -4.14
N TYR A 113 9.66 -19.18 -3.59
CA TYR A 113 9.98 -19.03 -2.16
C TYR A 113 8.81 -19.43 -1.26
N SER A 114 7.57 -19.22 -1.70
CA SER A 114 6.38 -19.58 -0.92
C SER A 114 6.28 -21.08 -0.63
N PHE A 115 6.96 -21.94 -1.39
CA PHE A 115 7.04 -23.39 -1.08
C PHE A 115 7.85 -23.70 0.18
N THR A 116 8.73 -22.79 0.62
CA THR A 116 9.53 -22.97 1.84
C THR A 116 8.83 -22.45 3.11
N LEU A 117 7.68 -21.79 2.96
CA LEU A 117 6.97 -21.24 4.10
C LEU A 117 6.26 -22.32 4.92
N PRO A 118 6.21 -22.18 6.26
CA PRO A 118 5.50 -23.12 7.12
C PRO A 118 4.01 -23.17 6.79
N ALA A 119 3.41 -24.36 6.89
CA ALA A 119 1.98 -24.54 6.71
C ALA A 119 1.21 -23.80 7.81
N CYS A 120 0.37 -22.85 7.41
CA CYS A 120 -0.47 -22.11 8.33
C CYS A 120 -1.75 -22.88 8.64
N ARG A 121 -2.15 -23.01 9.91
CA ARG A 121 -3.43 -23.61 10.29
C ARG A 121 -4.56 -22.62 9.96
N PRO A 122 -5.57 -22.98 9.16
CA PRO A 122 -6.68 -22.09 8.90
C PRO A 122 -7.44 -21.86 10.21
N ALA A 123 -7.72 -20.59 10.52
CA ALA A 123 -8.73 -20.30 11.52
C ALA A 123 -10.05 -20.92 11.07
N LYS A 124 -10.73 -21.67 11.95
CA LYS A 124 -12.07 -22.22 11.67
C LYS A 124 -12.97 -21.06 11.25
N SER A 125 -13.33 -21.02 9.99
CA SER A 125 -14.40 -20.14 9.52
C SER A 125 -15.69 -20.72 10.09
N GLU A 126 -16.26 -20.08 11.08
CA GLU A 126 -17.66 -20.27 11.41
C GLU A 126 -18.48 -19.98 10.15
N ASN A 127 -19.60 -20.71 9.97
CA ASN A 127 -20.51 -20.57 8.82
C ASN A 127 -20.93 -19.10 8.63
N LYS A 128 -20.15 -18.34 7.90
CA LYS A 128 -20.48 -16.96 7.56
C LYS A 128 -21.47 -16.98 6.40
N SER A 129 -22.55 -16.23 6.53
CA SER A 129 -23.47 -15.92 5.42
C SER A 129 -22.66 -15.37 4.24
N TRP A 130 -23.13 -15.58 3.02
CA TRP A 130 -22.53 -15.00 1.83
C TRP A 130 -22.34 -13.47 1.94
N LEU A 131 -23.32 -12.77 2.54
CA LEU A 131 -23.25 -11.33 2.84
C LEU A 131 -22.07 -10.98 3.76
N SER A 132 -21.87 -11.79 4.80
CA SER A 132 -20.74 -11.64 5.73
C SER A 132 -19.39 -11.99 5.09
N ALA A 133 -19.38 -12.95 4.15
CA ALA A 133 -18.16 -13.31 3.41
C ALA A 133 -17.66 -12.19 2.50
N PHE A 134 -18.58 -11.38 1.95
CA PHE A 134 -18.25 -10.18 1.15
C PHE A 134 -18.13 -8.89 1.99
N GLY A 135 -18.26 -8.99 3.32
CA GLY A 135 -18.14 -7.82 4.19
C GLY A 135 -19.31 -6.83 4.11
N LEU A 136 -20.41 -7.20 3.44
CA LEU A 136 -21.57 -6.32 3.25
C LEU A 136 -22.30 -6.00 4.56
N ASP A 137 -22.08 -6.78 5.61
CA ASP A 137 -22.59 -6.49 6.96
C ASP A 137 -22.07 -5.13 7.49
N ALA A 138 -20.91 -4.69 7.04
CA ALA A 138 -20.35 -3.39 7.42
C ALA A 138 -21.13 -2.21 6.83
N LEU A 139 -21.92 -2.39 5.79
CA LEU A 139 -22.74 -1.32 5.20
C LEU A 139 -23.78 -0.77 6.19
N VAL A 140 -24.15 -1.54 7.20
CA VAL A 140 -25.01 -1.07 8.31
C VAL A 140 -24.38 0.14 9.04
N LEU A 141 -23.07 0.27 9.03
CA LEU A 141 -22.35 1.39 9.67
C LEU A 141 -22.68 2.73 9.03
N PHE A 142 -23.04 2.78 7.75
CA PHE A 142 -23.46 4.01 7.06
C PHE A 142 -24.76 4.61 7.63
N LYS A 143 -25.56 3.82 8.36
CA LYS A 143 -26.73 4.34 9.07
C LYS A 143 -26.36 5.27 10.24
N LYS A 144 -25.16 5.13 10.80
CA LYS A 144 -24.65 6.00 11.84
C LYS A 144 -23.95 7.21 11.19
N LYS A 145 -24.50 8.41 11.35
CA LYS A 145 -23.97 9.66 10.78
C LYS A 145 -22.44 9.82 10.97
N LYS A 146 -21.93 9.49 12.17
CA LYS A 146 -20.50 9.55 12.52
C LYS A 146 -19.66 8.66 11.61
N MET A 147 -20.11 7.42 11.40
CA MET A 147 -19.40 6.45 10.57
C MET A 147 -19.53 6.79 9.08
N ALA A 148 -20.70 7.25 8.62
CA ALA A 148 -20.89 7.68 7.23
C ALA A 148 -19.95 8.82 6.85
N ILE A 149 -19.84 9.83 7.73
CA ILE A 149 -18.91 10.96 7.54
C ILE A 149 -17.46 10.46 7.53
N PHE A 150 -17.10 9.58 8.46
CA PHE A 150 -15.75 8.99 8.51
C PHE A 150 -15.41 8.26 7.22
N PHE A 151 -16.27 7.36 6.72
CA PHE A 151 -16.03 6.64 5.47
C PHE A 151 -15.98 7.57 4.24
N LEU A 152 -16.80 8.62 4.21
CA LEU A 152 -16.74 9.63 3.15
C LEU A 152 -15.36 10.30 3.11
N PHE A 153 -14.83 10.74 4.24
CA PHE A 153 -13.50 11.35 4.31
C PHE A 153 -12.39 10.33 4.03
N SER A 154 -12.54 9.08 4.47
CA SER A 154 -11.60 8.00 4.13
C SER A 154 -11.51 7.80 2.61
N MET A 155 -12.65 7.80 1.93
CA MET A 155 -12.70 7.66 0.46
C MET A 155 -12.06 8.86 -0.25
N LEU A 156 -12.28 10.09 0.24
CA LEU A 156 -11.64 11.28 -0.32
C LEU A 156 -10.11 11.26 -0.13
N LEU A 157 -9.65 10.80 1.04
CA LEU A 157 -8.21 10.65 1.30
C LEU A 157 -7.60 9.50 0.49
N GLY A 158 -8.31 8.39 0.31
CA GLY A 158 -7.90 7.31 -0.59
C GLY A 158 -7.78 7.78 -2.04
N ALA A 159 -8.71 8.61 -2.51
CA ALA A 159 -8.60 9.23 -3.83
C ALA A 159 -7.38 10.15 -3.93
N ALA A 160 -7.09 10.97 -2.90
CA ALA A 160 -5.91 11.81 -2.85
C ALA A 160 -4.61 10.98 -2.86
N LEU A 161 -4.57 9.89 -2.10
CA LEU A 161 -3.46 8.93 -2.11
C LEU A 161 -3.23 8.37 -3.52
N GLN A 162 -4.29 7.91 -4.17
CA GLN A 162 -4.19 7.30 -5.49
C GLN A 162 -3.76 8.30 -6.57
N ILE A 163 -4.20 9.54 -6.50
CA ILE A 163 -3.72 10.62 -7.38
C ILE A 163 -2.20 10.77 -7.24
N THR A 164 -1.69 10.82 -6.02
CA THR A 164 -0.24 10.93 -5.79
C THR A 164 0.53 9.72 -6.31
N ASN A 165 0.05 8.51 -6.06
CA ASN A 165 0.72 7.28 -6.48
C ASN A 165 0.73 7.12 -8.01
N THR A 166 -0.34 7.55 -8.69
CA THR A 166 -0.46 7.43 -10.14
C THR A 166 0.24 8.55 -10.88
N TYR A 167 0.09 9.78 -10.42
CA TYR A 167 0.54 10.96 -11.16
C TYR A 167 1.83 11.60 -10.61
N GLY A 168 2.34 11.17 -9.46
CA GLY A 168 3.52 11.78 -8.85
C GLY A 168 4.77 11.71 -9.73
N ASP A 169 5.04 10.55 -10.32
CA ASP A 169 6.16 10.37 -11.24
C ASP A 169 5.94 11.11 -12.56
N LEU A 170 4.72 11.06 -13.11
CA LEU A 170 4.36 11.78 -14.34
C LEU A 170 4.47 13.29 -14.16
N PHE A 171 4.08 13.82 -13.01
CA PHE A 171 4.23 15.23 -12.67
C PHE A 171 5.69 15.66 -12.65
N LEU A 172 6.56 14.91 -11.98
CA LEU A 172 7.99 15.20 -11.97
C LEU A 172 8.59 15.07 -13.37
N GLY A 173 8.17 14.07 -14.14
CA GLY A 173 8.60 13.86 -15.54
C GLY A 173 8.15 14.98 -16.48
N SER A 174 7.04 15.68 -16.20
CA SER A 174 6.54 16.79 -17.02
C SER A 174 7.52 17.98 -17.10
N PHE A 175 8.34 18.16 -16.06
CA PHE A 175 9.38 19.20 -16.04
C PHE A 175 10.51 18.93 -17.05
N ALA A 176 10.62 17.73 -17.63
CA ALA A 176 11.58 17.44 -18.69
C ALA A 176 11.35 18.28 -19.96
N SER A 177 10.13 18.80 -20.16
CA SER A 177 9.80 19.71 -21.26
C SER A 177 10.40 21.12 -21.09
N ILE A 178 10.86 21.47 -19.89
CA ILE A 178 11.45 22.75 -19.55
C ILE A 178 12.98 22.60 -19.61
N PRO A 179 13.69 23.28 -20.55
CA PRO A 179 15.14 23.09 -20.75
C PRO A 179 15.98 23.29 -19.49
N GLU A 180 15.54 24.18 -18.59
CA GLU A 180 16.22 24.48 -17.32
C GLU A 180 16.21 23.28 -16.37
N TYR A 181 15.15 22.46 -16.40
CA TYR A 181 14.94 21.35 -15.46
C TYR A 181 15.18 19.97 -16.05
N ALA A 182 15.30 19.86 -17.39
CA ALA A 182 15.42 18.58 -18.10
C ALA A 182 16.54 17.69 -17.57
N ASP A 183 17.66 18.30 -17.18
CA ASP A 183 18.85 17.62 -16.66
C ASP A 183 18.89 17.52 -15.13
N SER A 184 17.87 18.03 -14.43
CA SER A 184 17.84 18.01 -12.97
C SER A 184 17.71 16.59 -12.40
N PHE A 185 18.26 16.38 -11.20
CA PHE A 185 18.14 15.09 -10.48
C PHE A 185 16.68 14.68 -10.27
N GLY A 186 15.81 15.64 -9.93
CA GLY A 186 14.40 15.38 -9.66
C GLY A 186 13.63 14.86 -10.88
N VAL A 187 14.03 15.21 -12.10
CA VAL A 187 13.45 14.73 -13.35
C VAL A 187 14.06 13.38 -13.76
N LYS A 188 15.40 13.30 -13.79
CA LYS A 188 16.10 12.07 -14.20
C LYS A 188 15.84 10.89 -13.27
N HIS A 189 15.79 11.15 -11.97
CA HIS A 189 15.65 10.15 -10.90
C HIS A 189 14.41 10.41 -10.03
N SER A 190 13.27 10.71 -10.66
CA SER A 190 12.02 10.99 -9.97
C SER A 190 11.57 9.83 -9.06
N VAL A 191 11.83 8.58 -9.46
CA VAL A 191 11.51 7.40 -8.65
C VAL A 191 12.35 7.34 -7.38
N ILE A 192 13.64 7.70 -7.45
CA ILE A 192 14.50 7.80 -6.26
C ILE A 192 13.98 8.92 -5.34
N LEU A 193 13.61 10.07 -5.91
CA LEU A 193 13.03 11.17 -5.14
C LEU A 193 11.73 10.74 -4.45
N LEU A 194 10.83 10.05 -5.15
CA LEU A 194 9.58 9.52 -4.60
C LEU A 194 9.81 8.46 -3.51
N SER A 195 10.94 7.73 -3.54
CA SER A 195 11.26 6.74 -2.50
C SER A 195 11.46 7.36 -1.11
N ILE A 196 11.73 8.68 -1.02
CA ILE A 196 11.77 9.42 0.25
C ILE A 196 10.43 9.30 0.98
N SER A 197 9.31 9.25 0.25
CA SER A 197 7.98 9.04 0.85
C SER A 197 7.89 7.70 1.58
N GLN A 198 8.47 6.65 1.03
CA GLN A 198 8.48 5.31 1.65
C GLN A 198 9.39 5.24 2.88
N MET A 199 10.55 5.96 2.83
CA MET A 199 11.41 6.07 4.00
C MET A 199 10.71 6.83 5.13
N SER A 200 10.02 7.91 4.79
CA SER A 200 9.21 8.71 5.71
C SER A 200 8.09 7.89 6.34
N GLU A 201 7.35 7.10 5.55
CA GLU A 201 6.32 6.16 6.04
C GLU A 201 6.87 5.28 7.16
N THR A 202 8.02 4.64 6.93
CA THR A 202 8.65 3.77 7.94
C THR A 202 8.95 4.53 9.25
N LEU A 203 9.45 5.76 9.17
CA LEU A 203 9.75 6.57 10.35
C LEU A 203 8.49 6.99 11.10
N PHE A 204 7.45 7.42 10.38
CA PHE A 204 6.21 7.87 11.01
C PHE A 204 5.39 6.72 11.61
N ILE A 205 5.42 5.52 11.04
CA ILE A 205 4.84 4.31 11.67
C ILE A 205 5.43 4.11 13.08
N LEU A 206 6.74 4.27 13.24
CA LEU A 206 7.40 4.14 14.54
C LEU A 206 7.04 5.29 15.51
N ALA A 207 6.71 6.46 14.99
CA ALA A 207 6.33 7.63 15.78
C ALA A 207 4.85 7.62 16.23
N ILE A 208 3.97 6.87 15.57
CA ILE A 208 2.52 6.86 15.84
C ILE A 208 2.17 6.59 17.30
N PRO A 209 2.76 5.62 18.02
CA PRO A 209 2.43 5.38 19.43
C PRO A 209 2.63 6.63 20.31
N PHE A 210 3.67 7.42 20.02
CA PHE A 210 3.91 8.67 20.71
C PHE A 210 2.79 9.69 20.48
N PHE A 211 2.39 9.88 19.21
CA PHE A 211 1.33 10.82 18.85
C PHE A 211 -0.05 10.39 19.37
N LEU A 212 -0.38 9.11 19.28
CA LEU A 212 -1.64 8.58 19.81
C LEU A 212 -1.75 8.74 21.31
N LYS A 213 -0.65 8.53 22.04
CA LYS A 213 -0.61 8.69 23.49
C LYS A 213 -0.84 10.15 23.92
N HIS A 214 -0.28 11.12 23.19
CA HIS A 214 -0.33 12.53 23.57
C HIS A 214 -1.54 13.27 23.04
N PHE A 215 -2.00 12.94 21.84
CA PHE A 215 -3.06 13.68 21.14
C PHE A 215 -4.36 12.90 20.99
N GLY A 216 -4.30 11.58 21.08
CA GLY A 216 -5.47 10.71 20.86
C GLY A 216 -5.86 10.57 19.39
N ILE A 217 -6.74 9.61 19.11
CA ILE A 217 -7.12 9.19 17.74
C ILE A 217 -7.65 10.35 16.90
N LYS A 218 -8.58 11.16 17.44
CA LYS A 218 -9.23 12.25 16.69
C LYS A 218 -8.21 13.29 16.21
N GLN A 219 -7.32 13.73 17.09
CA GLN A 219 -6.35 14.77 16.74
C GLN A 219 -5.31 14.26 15.77
N VAL A 220 -4.85 13.02 15.93
CA VAL A 220 -3.91 12.39 14.99
C VAL A 220 -4.51 12.26 13.59
N MET A 221 -5.80 11.91 13.46
CA MET A 221 -6.52 11.93 12.19
C MET A 221 -6.60 13.33 11.58
N LEU A 222 -6.86 14.37 12.39
CA LEU A 222 -6.89 15.75 11.91
C LEU A 222 -5.50 16.22 11.44
N ILE A 223 -4.45 15.89 12.20
CA ILE A 223 -3.05 16.16 11.78
C ILE A 223 -2.76 15.54 10.42
N SER A 224 -3.17 14.30 10.20
CA SER A 224 -3.04 13.64 8.91
C SER A 224 -3.74 14.40 7.78
N MET A 225 -4.98 14.84 8.00
CA MET A 225 -5.73 15.61 6.99
C MET A 225 -5.02 16.93 6.64
N PHE A 226 -4.51 17.66 7.63
CA PHE A 226 -3.70 18.85 7.40
C PHE A 226 -2.38 18.53 6.69
N ALA A 227 -1.75 17.41 7.03
CA ALA A 227 -0.55 16.94 6.35
C ALA A 227 -0.80 16.68 4.86
N TRP A 228 -1.97 16.13 4.47
CA TRP A 228 -2.35 15.98 3.07
C TRP A 228 -2.47 17.32 2.34
N VAL A 229 -3.14 18.31 2.94
CA VAL A 229 -3.25 19.66 2.36
C VAL A 229 -1.85 20.28 2.18
N PHE A 230 -1.02 20.20 3.22
CA PHE A 230 0.34 20.73 3.21
C PHE A 230 1.22 20.03 2.16
N ARG A 231 1.12 18.70 2.08
CA ARG A 231 1.82 17.88 1.07
C ARG A 231 1.48 18.34 -0.35
N PHE A 232 0.20 18.43 -0.71
CA PHE A 232 -0.20 18.85 -2.05
C PHE A 232 0.17 20.29 -2.35
N GLY A 233 0.10 21.19 -1.36
CA GLY A 233 0.59 22.56 -1.50
C GLY A 233 2.07 22.59 -1.82
N LEU A 234 2.91 21.92 -1.04
CA LEU A 234 4.35 21.83 -1.28
C LEU A 234 4.68 21.18 -2.63
N PHE A 235 3.94 20.13 -3.01
CA PHE A 235 4.15 19.43 -4.27
C PHE A 235 3.76 20.29 -5.47
N GLY A 236 2.65 21.05 -5.36
CA GLY A 236 2.14 21.90 -6.44
C GLY A 236 2.94 23.19 -6.65
N PHE A 237 3.60 23.72 -5.61
CA PHE A 237 4.46 24.91 -5.69
C PHE A 237 5.95 24.57 -5.84
N GLY A 238 6.34 23.29 -5.65
CA GLY A 238 7.71 22.86 -5.81
C GLY A 238 8.11 22.69 -7.27
N ASP A 239 9.37 22.89 -7.55
CA ASP A 239 10.00 22.65 -8.85
C ASP A 239 11.32 21.88 -8.68
N PRO A 240 11.86 21.24 -9.72
CA PRO A 240 13.12 20.48 -9.62
C PRO A 240 14.39 21.34 -9.48
N GLY A 241 14.27 22.68 -9.50
CA GLY A 241 15.36 23.63 -9.32
C GLY A 241 15.37 24.22 -7.91
N GLY A 242 15.06 25.51 -7.78
CA GLY A 242 15.07 26.23 -6.50
C GLY A 242 14.01 25.72 -5.51
N GLY A 243 12.92 25.14 -6.01
CA GLY A 243 11.83 24.55 -5.23
C GLY A 243 12.00 23.07 -4.86
N LEU A 244 13.14 22.44 -5.14
CA LEU A 244 13.39 21.02 -4.85
C LEU A 244 13.18 20.68 -3.37
N TRP A 245 13.51 21.58 -2.46
CA TRP A 245 13.27 21.40 -1.02
C TRP A 245 11.79 21.25 -0.68
N MET A 246 10.88 21.92 -1.42
CA MET A 246 9.44 21.76 -1.24
C MET A 246 8.98 20.37 -1.65
N LEU A 247 9.50 19.85 -2.78
CA LEU A 247 9.22 18.49 -3.23
C LEU A 247 9.71 17.47 -2.20
N ILE A 248 10.94 17.62 -1.70
CA ILE A 248 11.49 16.72 -0.66
C ILE A 248 10.65 16.79 0.63
N LEU A 249 10.32 18.00 1.09
CA LEU A 249 9.50 18.18 2.29
C LEU A 249 8.10 17.58 2.11
N SER A 250 7.50 17.73 0.93
CA SER A 250 6.23 17.08 0.57
C SER A 250 6.32 15.56 0.72
N MET A 251 7.43 14.96 0.29
CA MET A 251 7.63 13.51 0.40
C MET A 251 7.87 13.05 1.84
N ILE A 252 8.54 13.87 2.66
CA ILE A 252 8.67 13.61 4.10
C ILE A 252 7.31 13.69 4.80
N VAL A 253 6.50 14.68 4.47
CA VAL A 253 5.15 14.85 5.05
C VAL A 253 4.21 13.70 4.67
N TYR A 254 4.49 12.97 3.58
CA TYR A 254 3.67 11.85 3.14
C TYR A 254 3.48 10.77 4.21
N GLY A 255 4.56 10.35 4.88
CA GLY A 255 4.46 9.33 5.93
C GLY A 255 3.48 9.74 7.03
N MET A 256 3.56 11.00 7.49
CA MET A 256 2.61 11.52 8.46
C MET A 256 1.18 11.60 7.90
N ALA A 257 1.03 12.04 6.65
CA ALA A 257 -0.27 12.16 6.02
C ALA A 257 -0.97 10.81 5.85
N PHE A 258 -0.26 9.79 5.43
CA PHE A 258 -0.82 8.46 5.17
C PHE A 258 -0.98 7.63 6.45
N ASP A 259 0.10 7.41 7.19
CA ASP A 259 0.10 6.46 8.31
C ASP A 259 -0.75 6.92 9.48
N PHE A 260 -0.75 8.22 9.77
CA PHE A 260 -1.56 8.75 10.87
C PHE A 260 -3.04 8.54 10.62
N PHE A 261 -3.50 8.69 9.38
CA PHE A 261 -4.90 8.40 9.06
C PHE A 261 -5.17 6.89 9.03
N ASN A 262 -4.32 6.12 8.39
CA ASN A 262 -4.52 4.69 8.19
C ASN A 262 -4.60 3.95 9.55
N ILE A 263 -3.65 4.20 10.44
CA ILE A 263 -3.60 3.52 11.75
C ILE A 263 -4.66 4.08 12.69
N SER A 264 -4.82 5.41 12.78
CA SER A 264 -5.84 6.01 13.66
C SER A 264 -7.25 5.70 13.18
N GLY A 265 -7.48 5.65 11.86
CA GLY A 265 -8.75 5.27 11.27
C GLY A 265 -9.11 3.81 11.55
N SER A 266 -8.15 2.90 11.42
CA SER A 266 -8.31 1.49 11.80
C SER A 266 -8.69 1.35 13.28
N LEU A 267 -7.98 2.04 14.19
CA LEU A 267 -8.31 2.05 15.62
C LEU A 267 -9.69 2.67 15.90
N PHE A 268 -10.06 3.71 15.17
CA PHE A 268 -11.39 4.33 15.30
C PHE A 268 -12.49 3.36 14.88
N VAL A 269 -12.33 2.66 13.74
CA VAL A 269 -13.27 1.61 13.30
C VAL A 269 -13.38 0.51 14.34
N GLU A 270 -12.27 0.09 14.93
CA GLU A 270 -12.28 -0.93 15.98
C GLU A 270 -13.07 -0.51 17.21
N GLN A 271 -12.93 0.74 17.65
CA GLN A 271 -13.68 1.28 18.81
C GLN A 271 -15.17 1.45 18.55
N GLU A 272 -15.57 1.78 17.32
CA GLU A 272 -16.98 2.06 16.97
C GLU A 272 -17.76 0.82 16.53
N THR A 273 -17.10 -0.34 16.40
CA THR A 273 -17.71 -1.56 15.88
C THR A 273 -17.74 -2.69 16.91
N ASN A 274 -18.82 -3.49 16.88
CA ASN A 274 -18.92 -4.69 17.68
C ASN A 274 -18.07 -5.82 17.08
N SER A 275 -17.66 -6.78 17.90
CA SER A 275 -16.83 -7.92 17.48
C SER A 275 -17.39 -8.70 16.29
N SER A 276 -18.72 -8.77 16.14
CA SER A 276 -19.40 -9.52 15.06
C SER A 276 -19.16 -8.95 13.66
N ILE A 277 -19.04 -7.60 13.51
CA ILE A 277 -18.89 -6.93 12.22
C ILE A 277 -17.52 -6.25 12.05
N ARG A 278 -16.65 -6.35 13.08
CA ARG A 278 -15.35 -5.67 13.12
C ARG A 278 -14.48 -6.00 11.92
N ALA A 279 -14.33 -7.27 11.56
CA ALA A 279 -13.52 -7.69 10.42
C ALA A 279 -14.05 -7.13 9.09
N SER A 280 -15.37 -7.12 8.91
CA SER A 280 -16.03 -6.56 7.72
C SER A 280 -15.86 -5.04 7.68
N ALA A 281 -15.94 -4.35 8.82
CA ALA A 281 -15.75 -2.91 8.93
C ALA A 281 -14.30 -2.49 8.64
N GLN A 282 -13.32 -3.25 9.12
CA GLN A 282 -11.91 -3.04 8.77
C GLN A 282 -11.66 -3.27 7.28
N GLY A 283 -12.23 -4.35 6.71
CA GLY A 283 -12.15 -4.59 5.27
C GLY A 283 -12.74 -3.45 4.46
N LEU A 284 -13.91 -2.93 4.85
CA LEU A 284 -14.53 -1.76 4.21
C LEU A 284 -13.64 -0.51 4.33
N PHE A 285 -13.03 -0.27 5.48
CA PHE A 285 -12.10 0.85 5.68
C PHE A 285 -10.90 0.75 4.73
N PHE A 286 -10.25 -0.40 4.65
CA PHE A 286 -9.11 -0.60 3.74
C PHE A 286 -9.48 -0.57 2.25
N MET A 287 -10.76 -0.76 1.90
CA MET A 287 -11.24 -0.54 0.53
C MET A 287 -11.42 0.95 0.21
N THR A 288 -11.61 1.79 1.22
CA THR A 288 -11.86 3.23 1.04
C THR A 288 -10.60 4.08 1.11
N VAL A 289 -9.55 3.57 1.72
CA VAL A 289 -8.22 4.21 1.83
C VAL A 289 -7.21 3.52 0.92
#